data_d1ad4c6c31e515df03a0cf7b71e5704b
#
_entry.id   d1ad4c6c31e515df03a0cf7b71e5704b
#
_cell.length_a   1.000
_cell.length_b   1.000
_cell.length_c   1.000
_cell.angle_alpha   90.00
_cell.angle_beta   90.00
_cell.angle_gamma   90.00
#
_symmetry.space_group_name_H-M   'P 1'
#
loop_
_entity.id
_entity.type
_entity.pdbx_description
1 polymer ?
#
loop_
_entity_poly.entity_id
_entity_poly.type
_entity_poly.pdbx_seq_one_letter_code
_entity_poly.pdbx_strand_id
1 'polypeptide(L)'
;MIYSGVNDYGNESGHFALGEFAYCNMSGWMYTVNNVFPTGMSLVKPKDGDIIRLQFTLYGYGRDLGEKPADEEDNNYLKLPDRDAITKRLAVMLKYKASCDEHGYKQAYQKAYNAVIDWNTTEKKMKEVFSALPSEKEILQWGAEYNAKFAESVTKTINAIGTVDLSKE
;
A
#
# COMPACT_ATOMS: atom_id res chain seq x y z
N MET A 1 -23.45 7.29 14.80
CA MET A 1 -23.08 7.28 16.22
C MET A 1 -21.76 8.02 16.33
N ILE A 2 -21.74 9.19 16.94
CA ILE A 2 -20.50 9.94 17.14
C ILE A 2 -19.82 9.31 18.34
N TYR A 3 -18.69 8.65 18.10
CA TYR A 3 -17.90 8.06 19.14
C TYR A 3 -17.17 9.17 19.91
N SER A 4 -17.53 9.37 21.16
CA SER A 4 -16.78 10.19 22.11
C SER A 4 -15.84 9.30 22.92
N GLY A 5 -14.91 8.64 22.25
CA GLY A 5 -13.92 7.82 22.92
C GLY A 5 -12.96 8.70 23.69
N VAL A 6 -13.00 8.57 25.00
CA VAL A 6 -11.92 9.04 25.84
C VAL A 6 -10.73 8.11 25.59
N ASN A 7 -9.69 8.62 25.00
CA ASN A 7 -8.47 7.86 24.99
C ASN A 7 -7.84 8.00 26.38
N ASP A 8 -7.55 6.87 27.02
CA ASP A 8 -6.91 6.81 28.35
C ASP A 8 -5.48 7.38 28.37
N TYR A 9 -4.97 7.85 27.27
CA TYR A 9 -3.65 8.48 27.13
C TYR A 9 -3.68 10.00 27.30
N GLY A 10 -4.68 10.54 27.98
CA GLY A 10 -4.65 11.92 28.46
C GLY A 10 -4.50 12.98 27.36
N ASN A 11 -5.16 12.79 26.23
CA ASN A 11 -5.09 13.75 25.15
C ASN A 11 -5.98 14.96 25.45
N GLU A 12 -5.50 15.89 26.26
CA GLU A 12 -6.18 17.12 26.63
C GLU A 12 -6.43 18.08 25.44
N SER A 13 -5.87 17.78 24.29
CA SER A 13 -5.91 18.63 23.09
C SER A 13 -7.16 18.48 22.23
N GLY A 14 -8.12 17.64 22.62
CA GLY A 14 -9.35 17.41 21.84
C GLY A 14 -9.15 16.70 20.51
N HIS A 15 -7.98 16.16 20.25
CA HIS A 15 -7.73 15.32 19.07
C HIS A 15 -8.35 13.95 19.26
N PHE A 16 -9.15 13.54 18.29
CA PHE A 16 -9.69 12.19 18.24
C PHE A 16 -8.55 11.19 17.99
N ALA A 17 -8.30 10.31 18.94
CA ALA A 17 -7.35 9.22 18.78
C ALA A 17 -8.09 7.87 18.86
N LEU A 18 -7.85 7.01 17.89
CA LEU A 18 -8.40 5.67 17.85
C LEU A 18 -7.44 4.72 18.61
N GLY A 19 -7.68 4.58 19.92
CA GLY A 19 -6.89 3.72 20.80
C GLY A 19 -7.42 2.29 20.88
N GLU A 20 -6.69 1.41 21.59
CA GLU A 20 -7.18 0.09 21.95
C GLU A 20 -8.47 0.23 22.77
N PHE A 21 -9.45 -0.63 22.50
CA PHE A 21 -10.79 -0.62 23.10
C PHE A 21 -11.62 0.66 22.85
N ALA A 22 -11.18 1.50 21.92
CA ALA A 22 -11.85 2.76 21.62
C ALA A 22 -13.29 2.60 21.13
N TYR A 23 -13.68 1.49 20.57
CA TYR A 23 -15.02 1.21 20.06
C TYR A 23 -15.80 0.25 20.98
N CYS A 24 -15.17 -0.85 21.38
CA CYS A 24 -15.70 -1.82 22.33
C CYS A 24 -14.52 -2.57 22.96
N ASN A 25 -14.80 -3.42 23.95
CA ASN A 25 -13.78 -4.20 24.65
C ASN A 25 -13.02 -5.25 23.80
N MET A 26 -13.35 -5.38 22.53
CA MET A 26 -12.70 -6.27 21.57
C MET A 26 -12.22 -5.50 20.32
N SER A 27 -12.23 -4.17 20.37
CA SER A 27 -11.71 -3.34 19.29
C SER A 27 -10.26 -2.93 19.52
N GLY A 28 -9.53 -2.71 18.45
CA GLY A 28 -8.12 -2.30 18.54
C GLY A 28 -7.39 -2.36 17.21
N TRP A 29 -6.12 -1.99 17.27
CA TRP A 29 -5.25 -2.08 16.09
C TRP A 29 -4.74 -3.49 15.90
N MET A 30 -4.99 -4.02 14.72
CA MET A 30 -4.47 -5.30 14.24
C MET A 30 -3.50 -5.07 13.09
N TYR A 31 -2.56 -5.98 12.89
CA TYR A 31 -1.72 -5.95 11.72
C TYR A 31 -1.68 -7.31 11.03
N THR A 32 -1.52 -7.29 9.72
CA THR A 32 -1.31 -8.49 8.91
C THR A 32 -0.02 -8.37 8.12
N VAL A 33 0.58 -9.50 7.85
CA VAL A 33 1.67 -9.64 6.89
C VAL A 33 1.20 -10.59 5.79
N ASN A 34 1.10 -10.10 4.57
CA ASN A 34 0.57 -10.85 3.43
C ASN A 34 -0.81 -11.49 3.73
N ASN A 35 -1.72 -10.72 4.33
CA ASN A 35 -3.07 -11.15 4.78
C ASN A 35 -3.10 -12.20 5.90
N VAL A 36 -1.99 -12.48 6.56
CA VAL A 36 -1.94 -13.39 7.70
C VAL A 36 -1.80 -12.58 8.98
N PHE A 37 -2.60 -12.90 9.99
CA PHE A 37 -2.49 -12.34 11.34
C PHE A 37 -1.40 -13.07 12.11
N PRO A 38 -0.24 -12.45 12.39
CA PRO A 38 0.81 -13.08 13.17
C PRO A 38 0.54 -12.99 14.67
N THR A 39 1.11 -13.91 15.42
CA THR A 39 0.91 -14.02 16.87
C THR A 39 1.50 -12.89 17.70
N GLY A 40 2.43 -12.10 17.16
CA GLY A 40 3.03 -10.97 17.86
C GLY A 40 3.95 -10.16 16.97
N MET A 41 3.87 -8.84 17.09
CA MET A 41 4.62 -7.91 16.23
C MET A 41 6.15 -8.09 16.39
N SER A 42 6.63 -8.37 17.60
CA SER A 42 8.05 -8.58 17.88
C SER A 42 8.63 -9.85 17.25
N LEU A 43 7.78 -10.79 16.84
CA LEU A 43 8.19 -12.05 16.23
C LEU A 43 8.29 -11.97 14.71
N VAL A 44 7.74 -10.93 14.11
CA VAL A 44 7.74 -10.74 12.67
C VAL A 44 9.04 -10.10 12.21
N LYS A 45 9.71 -10.76 11.27
CA LYS A 45 10.86 -10.22 10.56
C LYS A 45 10.44 -9.97 9.11
N PRO A 46 10.05 -8.73 8.76
CA PRO A 46 9.62 -8.41 7.41
C PRO A 46 10.73 -8.68 6.40
N LYS A 47 10.35 -9.14 5.23
CA LYS A 47 11.24 -9.36 4.09
C LYS A 47 10.88 -8.37 2.98
N ASP A 48 11.81 -8.18 2.05
CA ASP A 48 11.53 -7.39 0.86
C ASP A 48 10.34 -7.98 0.08
N GLY A 49 9.39 -7.11 -0.29
CA GLY A 49 8.15 -7.51 -0.97
C GLY A 49 7.01 -7.94 -0.05
N ASP A 50 7.19 -7.97 1.27
CA ASP A 50 6.08 -8.19 2.20
C ASP A 50 5.14 -6.98 2.22
N ILE A 51 3.84 -7.26 2.34
CA ILE A 51 2.83 -6.23 2.56
C ILE A 51 2.35 -6.28 3.99
N ILE A 52 2.60 -5.20 4.71
CA ILE A 52 2.13 -5.02 6.08
C ILE A 52 0.93 -4.08 6.04
N ARG A 53 -0.17 -4.50 6.67
CA ARG A 53 -1.35 -3.67 6.86
C ARG A 53 -1.59 -3.46 8.33
N LEU A 54 -1.88 -2.21 8.69
CA LEU A 54 -2.44 -1.84 9.98
C LEU A 54 -3.93 -1.58 9.77
N GLN A 55 -4.76 -2.26 10.53
CA GLN A 55 -6.21 -2.21 10.42
C GLN A 55 -6.82 -2.09 11.81
N PHE A 56 -7.81 -1.23 11.96
CA PHE A 56 -8.54 -1.13 13.21
C PHE A 56 -9.73 -2.08 13.18
N THR A 57 -9.74 -3.09 14.06
CA THR A 57 -10.88 -3.98 14.25
C THR A 57 -11.94 -3.30 15.12
N LEU A 58 -13.18 -3.38 14.72
CA LEU A 58 -14.31 -2.88 15.50
C LEU A 58 -14.82 -3.92 16.49
N TYR A 59 -14.65 -5.21 16.20
CA TYR A 59 -15.19 -6.31 17.00
C TYR A 59 -14.41 -7.60 16.82
N GLY A 60 -14.28 -8.36 17.91
CA GLY A 60 -13.83 -9.74 17.86
C GLY A 60 -12.35 -9.95 17.62
N TYR A 61 -11.51 -8.96 17.97
CA TYR A 61 -10.04 -9.05 17.83
C TYR A 61 -9.59 -9.41 16.41
N GLY A 62 -10.20 -8.82 15.40
CA GLY A 62 -9.86 -9.04 14.00
C GLY A 62 -10.85 -9.91 13.22
N ARG A 63 -11.90 -10.46 13.86
CA ARG A 63 -12.92 -11.26 13.18
C ARG A 63 -13.64 -10.50 12.07
N ASP A 64 -13.94 -9.24 12.30
CA ASP A 64 -14.50 -8.32 11.30
C ASP A 64 -13.53 -8.02 10.15
N LEU A 65 -12.25 -8.28 10.34
CA LEU A 65 -11.20 -8.17 9.32
C LEU A 65 -10.86 -9.50 8.66
N GLY A 66 -11.54 -10.58 9.03
CA GLY A 66 -11.37 -11.90 8.43
C GLY A 66 -10.47 -12.86 9.22
N GLU A 67 -10.10 -12.52 10.46
CA GLU A 67 -9.39 -13.48 11.31
C GLU A 67 -10.31 -14.64 11.65
N LYS A 68 -9.76 -15.85 11.55
CA LYS A 68 -10.45 -17.08 11.93
C LYS A 68 -9.90 -17.55 13.26
N PRO A 69 -10.76 -17.71 14.29
CA PRO A 69 -10.38 -18.46 15.47
C PRO A 69 -10.05 -19.92 15.10
N ALA A 70 -9.10 -20.51 15.79
CA ALA A 70 -8.62 -21.86 15.49
C ALA A 70 -9.70 -22.94 15.56
N ASP A 71 -10.82 -22.66 16.20
CA ASP A 71 -11.92 -23.57 16.53
C ASP A 71 -13.26 -23.25 15.84
N GLU A 72 -13.31 -22.21 14.99
CA GLU A 72 -14.57 -21.81 14.33
C GLU A 72 -14.50 -21.92 12.80
N GLU A 73 -15.49 -22.59 12.23
CA GLU A 73 -15.72 -22.59 10.79
C GLU A 73 -16.31 -21.22 10.35
N ASP A 74 -15.49 -20.47 9.62
CA ASP A 74 -15.88 -19.34 8.75
C ASP A 74 -16.75 -18.22 9.36
N ASN A 75 -16.29 -17.58 10.44
CA ASN A 75 -16.95 -16.42 11.05
C ASN A 75 -16.43 -15.07 10.48
N ASN A 76 -16.38 -14.91 9.18
CA ASN A 76 -16.05 -13.64 8.55
C ASN A 76 -17.25 -12.69 8.60
N TYR A 77 -17.27 -11.76 9.55
CA TYR A 77 -18.27 -10.69 9.57
C TYR A 77 -18.13 -9.74 8.39
N LEU A 78 -16.93 -9.60 7.86
CA LEU A 78 -16.64 -8.76 6.70
C LEU A 78 -15.64 -9.47 5.79
N LYS A 79 -16.09 -9.89 4.62
CA LYS A 79 -15.19 -10.40 3.56
C LYS A 79 -14.57 -9.23 2.83
N LEU A 80 -13.38 -8.83 3.28
CA LEU A 80 -12.58 -7.86 2.52
C LEU A 80 -11.92 -8.54 1.32
N PRO A 81 -11.93 -7.91 0.14
CA PRO A 81 -11.20 -8.42 -1.00
C PRO A 81 -9.69 -8.47 -0.70
N ASP A 82 -9.01 -9.47 -1.22
CA ASP A 82 -7.55 -9.53 -1.19
C ASP A 82 -6.98 -8.34 -1.97
N ARG A 83 -6.14 -7.55 -1.30
CA ARG A 83 -5.50 -6.36 -1.85
C ARG A 83 -4.01 -6.55 -2.10
N ASP A 84 -3.43 -7.72 -1.79
CA ASP A 84 -1.98 -7.88 -1.83
C ASP A 84 -1.41 -7.80 -3.24
N ALA A 85 -2.01 -8.53 -4.18
CA ALA A 85 -1.52 -8.56 -5.55
C ALA A 85 -1.55 -7.17 -6.20
N ILE A 86 -2.67 -6.44 -6.02
CA ILE A 86 -2.79 -5.07 -6.57
C ILE A 86 -1.87 -4.08 -5.86
N THR A 87 -1.70 -4.19 -4.54
CA THR A 87 -0.79 -3.33 -3.77
C THR A 87 0.67 -3.53 -4.22
N LYS A 88 1.11 -4.77 -4.40
CA LYS A 88 2.44 -5.09 -4.96
C LYS A 88 2.61 -4.48 -6.35
N ARG A 89 1.62 -4.62 -7.22
CA ARG A 89 1.67 -4.05 -8.57
C ARG A 89 1.76 -2.52 -8.54
N LEU A 90 0.97 -1.86 -7.69
CA LEU A 90 1.02 -0.40 -7.53
C LEU A 90 2.37 0.07 -6.97
N ALA A 91 2.99 -0.68 -6.07
CA ALA A 91 4.33 -0.37 -5.55
C ALA A 91 5.38 -0.42 -6.66
N VAL A 92 5.35 -1.43 -7.53
CA VAL A 92 6.25 -1.50 -8.69
C VAL A 92 5.98 -0.35 -9.67
N MET A 93 4.71 -0.04 -9.96
CA MET A 93 4.36 1.12 -10.81
C MET A 93 4.82 2.44 -10.21
N LEU A 94 4.75 2.61 -8.89
CA LEU A 94 5.22 3.82 -8.21
C LEU A 94 6.73 3.98 -8.36
N LYS A 95 7.49 2.90 -8.22
CA LYS A 95 8.94 2.89 -8.43
C LYS A 95 9.34 3.34 -9.84
N TYR A 96 8.55 3.00 -10.85
CA TYR A 96 8.78 3.34 -12.25
C TYR A 96 7.71 4.29 -12.80
N LYS A 97 7.26 5.22 -11.94
CA LYS A 97 6.09 6.06 -12.22
C LYS A 97 6.20 6.83 -13.53
N ALA A 98 7.33 7.49 -13.79
CA ALA A 98 7.52 8.27 -15.02
C ALA A 98 7.33 7.40 -16.27
N SER A 99 7.93 6.24 -16.29
CA SER A 99 7.81 5.28 -17.38
C SER A 99 6.37 4.78 -17.58
N CYS A 100 5.68 4.44 -16.48
CA CYS A 100 4.27 4.04 -16.55
C CYS A 100 3.36 5.17 -17.06
N ASP A 101 3.63 6.41 -16.68
CA ASP A 101 2.88 7.60 -17.13
C ASP A 101 3.09 7.84 -18.63
N GLU A 102 4.33 7.68 -19.16
CA GLU A 102 4.63 7.75 -20.59
C GLU A 102 3.88 6.70 -21.41
N HIS A 103 3.67 5.52 -20.85
CA HIS A 103 2.88 4.44 -21.47
C HIS A 103 1.37 4.55 -21.24
N GLY A 104 0.89 5.69 -20.68
CA GLY A 104 -0.52 6.00 -20.56
C GLY A 104 -1.24 5.37 -19.35
N TYR A 105 -0.52 4.80 -18.39
CA TYR A 105 -1.10 4.11 -17.24
C TYR A 105 -1.40 4.99 -16.01
N LYS A 106 -1.19 6.30 -16.09
CA LYS A 106 -1.46 7.25 -15.00
C LYS A 106 -2.88 7.12 -14.43
N GLN A 107 -3.89 7.07 -15.31
CA GLN A 107 -5.29 6.97 -14.88
C GLN A 107 -5.62 5.57 -14.31
N ALA A 108 -5.08 4.52 -14.90
CA ALA A 108 -5.26 3.17 -14.38
C ALA A 108 -4.66 3.00 -12.99
N TYR A 109 -3.46 3.52 -12.77
CA TYR A 109 -2.83 3.60 -11.44
C TYR A 109 -3.75 4.29 -10.43
N GLN A 110 -4.25 5.50 -10.75
CA GLN A 110 -5.09 6.25 -9.83
C GLN A 110 -6.39 5.53 -9.49
N LYS A 111 -7.05 4.91 -10.48
CA LYS A 111 -8.26 4.11 -10.25
C LYS A 111 -7.99 2.90 -9.34
N ALA A 112 -6.89 2.21 -9.57
CA ALA A 112 -6.48 1.07 -8.76
C ALA A 112 -6.11 1.49 -7.33
N TYR A 113 -5.35 2.58 -7.17
CA TYR A 113 -5.02 3.15 -5.88
C TYR A 113 -6.28 3.51 -5.08
N ASN A 114 -7.22 4.24 -5.70
CA ASN A 114 -8.48 4.60 -5.04
C ASN A 114 -9.29 3.38 -4.62
N ALA A 115 -9.30 2.32 -5.43
CA ALA A 115 -9.98 1.08 -5.08
C ALA A 115 -9.33 0.35 -3.89
N VAL A 116 -8.01 0.43 -3.76
CA VAL A 116 -7.29 -0.20 -2.63
C VAL A 116 -7.59 0.51 -1.31
N ILE A 117 -7.71 1.83 -1.31
CA ILE A 117 -7.96 2.63 -0.08
C ILE A 117 -9.45 2.72 0.28
N ASP A 118 -10.36 2.42 -0.64
CA ASP A 118 -11.80 2.43 -0.37
C ASP A 118 -12.25 1.10 0.25
N TRP A 119 -12.73 1.16 1.47
CA TRP A 119 -13.25 0.00 2.21
C TRP A 119 -14.47 -0.66 1.57
N ASN A 120 -15.24 0.10 0.79
CA ASN A 120 -16.44 -0.39 0.12
C ASN A 120 -16.14 -1.05 -1.23
N THR A 121 -14.88 -1.07 -1.65
CA THR A 121 -14.51 -1.71 -2.92
C THR A 121 -14.80 -3.22 -2.87
N THR A 122 -15.64 -3.67 -3.78
CA THR A 122 -15.99 -5.09 -3.91
C THR A 122 -14.85 -5.88 -4.57
N GLU A 123 -14.82 -7.20 -4.34
CA GLU A 123 -13.86 -8.10 -5.00
C GLU A 123 -13.94 -8.02 -6.53
N LYS A 124 -15.16 -7.90 -7.08
CA LYS A 124 -15.35 -7.71 -8.52
C LYS A 124 -14.66 -6.44 -9.02
N LYS A 125 -14.85 -5.32 -8.31
CA LYS A 125 -14.20 -4.05 -8.66
C LYS A 125 -12.69 -4.12 -8.51
N MET A 126 -12.19 -4.79 -7.48
CA MET A 126 -10.77 -4.99 -7.29
C MET A 126 -10.13 -5.77 -8.45
N LYS A 127 -10.76 -6.86 -8.89
CA LYS A 127 -10.32 -7.64 -10.06
C LYS A 127 -10.35 -6.82 -11.35
N GLU A 128 -11.41 -6.01 -11.55
CA GLU A 128 -11.53 -5.13 -12.72
C GLU A 128 -10.37 -4.13 -12.81
N VAL A 129 -10.11 -3.38 -11.73
CA VAL A 129 -9.03 -2.38 -11.74
C VAL A 129 -7.65 -3.01 -11.80
N PHE A 130 -7.45 -4.19 -11.19
CA PHE A 130 -6.19 -4.92 -11.28
C PHE A 130 -5.90 -5.40 -12.70
N SER A 131 -6.90 -5.92 -13.41
CA SER A 131 -6.74 -6.37 -14.80
C SER A 131 -6.44 -5.24 -15.79
N ALA A 132 -6.74 -4.00 -15.42
CA ALA A 132 -6.42 -2.82 -16.23
C ALA A 132 -4.97 -2.32 -16.03
N LEU A 133 -4.22 -2.88 -15.07
CA LEU A 133 -2.83 -2.51 -14.84
C LEU A 133 -1.89 -3.31 -15.77
N PRO A 134 -0.74 -2.73 -16.14
CA PRO A 134 0.27 -3.45 -16.89
C PRO A 134 0.85 -4.61 -16.07
N SER A 135 1.38 -5.62 -16.72
CA SER A 135 2.10 -6.69 -16.05
C SER A 135 3.39 -6.16 -15.40
N GLU A 136 3.86 -6.84 -14.37
CA GLU A 136 5.12 -6.47 -13.72
C GLU A 136 6.30 -6.53 -14.70
N LYS A 137 6.29 -7.50 -15.60
CA LYS A 137 7.31 -7.66 -16.64
C LYS A 137 7.37 -6.43 -17.57
N GLU A 138 6.20 -5.92 -18.00
CA GLU A 138 6.14 -4.72 -18.84
C GLU A 138 6.66 -3.49 -18.08
N ILE A 139 6.26 -3.32 -16.82
CA ILE A 139 6.72 -2.19 -15.99
C ILE A 139 8.26 -2.22 -15.83
N LEU A 140 8.83 -3.38 -15.54
CA LEU A 140 10.27 -3.54 -15.36
C LEU A 140 11.02 -3.28 -16.66
N GLN A 141 10.50 -3.74 -17.79
CA GLN A 141 11.07 -3.48 -19.10
C GLN A 141 11.08 -1.97 -19.41
N TRP A 142 9.95 -1.30 -19.29
CA TRP A 142 9.84 0.15 -19.53
C TRP A 142 10.70 0.96 -18.58
N GLY A 143 10.80 0.52 -17.31
CA GLY A 143 11.70 1.14 -16.34
C GLY A 143 13.16 1.03 -16.72
N ALA A 144 13.59 -0.11 -17.23
CA ALA A 144 14.96 -0.29 -17.73
C ALA A 144 15.25 0.60 -18.96
N GLU A 145 14.34 0.66 -19.92
CA GLU A 145 14.44 1.51 -21.10
C GLU A 145 14.50 3.00 -20.74
N TYR A 146 13.65 3.43 -19.80
CA TYR A 146 13.63 4.80 -19.29
C TYR A 146 14.95 5.18 -18.63
N ASN A 147 15.47 4.30 -17.75
CA ASN A 147 16.75 4.53 -17.06
C ASN A 147 17.92 4.59 -18.04
N ALA A 148 17.92 3.76 -19.09
CA ALA A 148 18.96 3.80 -20.11
C ALA A 148 18.96 5.13 -20.88
N LYS A 149 17.80 5.62 -21.31
CA LYS A 149 17.63 6.93 -21.95
C LYS A 149 18.08 8.08 -21.03
N PHE A 150 17.71 7.99 -19.74
CA PHE A 150 18.10 8.99 -18.76
C PHE A 150 19.63 9.02 -18.56
N ALA A 151 20.26 7.86 -18.41
CA ALA A 151 21.72 7.75 -18.28
C ALA A 151 22.45 8.30 -19.52
N GLU A 152 21.96 8.04 -20.72
CA GLU A 152 22.50 8.60 -21.96
C GLU A 152 22.39 10.13 -21.99
N SER A 153 21.23 10.67 -21.59
CA SER A 153 21.01 12.12 -21.49
C SER A 153 21.97 12.81 -20.51
N VAL A 154 22.13 12.19 -19.31
CA VAL A 154 23.05 12.68 -18.28
C VAL A 154 24.49 12.68 -18.80
N THR A 155 24.92 11.58 -19.46
CA THR A 155 26.26 11.50 -20.06
C THR A 155 26.50 12.56 -21.10
N LYS A 156 25.54 12.81 -21.99
CA LYS A 156 25.64 13.91 -22.99
C LYS A 156 25.78 15.28 -22.32
N THR A 157 25.00 15.52 -21.25
CA THR A 157 25.08 16.80 -20.52
C THR A 157 26.43 16.99 -19.84
N ILE A 158 26.94 15.93 -19.15
CA ILE A 158 28.27 16.00 -18.51
C ILE A 158 29.36 16.26 -19.52
N ASN A 159 29.35 15.60 -20.68
CA ASN A 159 30.32 15.79 -21.73
C ASN A 159 30.28 17.23 -22.32
N ALA A 160 29.07 17.79 -22.42
CA ALA A 160 28.91 19.17 -22.88
C ALA A 160 29.48 20.21 -21.87
N ILE A 161 29.30 19.95 -20.56
CA ILE A 161 29.87 20.81 -19.50
C ILE A 161 31.40 20.65 -19.42
N GLY A 162 31.92 19.44 -19.58
CA GLY A 162 33.38 19.18 -19.54
C GLY A 162 34.20 19.85 -20.65
N THR A 163 33.53 20.44 -21.65
CA THR A 163 34.19 21.24 -22.72
C THR A 163 34.27 22.73 -22.41
N VAL A 164 33.79 23.17 -21.24
CA VAL A 164 33.96 24.57 -20.82
C VAL A 164 35.39 24.77 -20.39
N ASP A 165 36.13 25.53 -21.19
CA ASP A 165 37.52 25.91 -20.90
C ASP A 165 37.54 26.96 -19.77
N LEU A 166 37.89 26.54 -18.58
CA LEU A 166 38.02 27.38 -17.39
C LEU A 166 39.33 28.21 -17.39
N SER A 167 40.14 28.15 -18.45
CA SER A 167 41.38 28.91 -18.56
C SER A 167 41.21 30.33 -19.10
N LYS A 168 39.96 30.76 -19.32
CA LYS A 168 39.62 32.09 -19.86
C LYS A 168 39.02 33.01 -18.79
N GLU A 169 39.61 33.08 -17.62
CA GLU A 169 39.48 34.22 -16.72
C GLU A 169 40.77 35.02 -16.64
#